data_146cc71e874f187b9c55622dce359c80
#
_entry.id   146cc71e874f187b9c55622dce359c80
#
_cell.length_a   1.000
_cell.length_b   1.000
_cell.length_c   1.000
_cell.angle_alpha   90.00
_cell.angle_beta   90.00
_cell.angle_gamma   90.00
#
_symmetry.space_group_name_H-M   'P 1'
#
loop_
_entity.id
_entity.type
_entity.pdbx_description
1 polymer ?
#
loop_
_entity_poly.entity_id
_entity_poly.type
_entity_poly.pdbx_seq_one_letter_code
_entity_poly.pdbx_strand_id
1 'polypeptide(L)'
;TRQIPSNESVILVPRLSDSLDNFIQLPAIYVNGRKQHIFFQRETGRQEKDYEELRRRNDRKQSVHYLRSIPFTHWMKHASLHLIEKECGCGVPRHTDSTYLTRLNILPDIHPHVAFITPQMEERKVREESGRAYLDFPLNETTIYPEYRNNPAELAKIKRSIDLIKNDTNVVISHIDIHGYASPEGPYSNNERLARERTRTLKDYVCSQYSFNDTLFTTHYTPEDWDGFVKLLTDTVIPHREELLHIAESKSSPDGKERKIRKRYPEEFRFILQHWFPGLRHSDYTIHYVVRPFTVEQAKQVFQSNPKNLSIEEMFRIARTYPAGSPEYNKIFMTAVLLN
;
A
#
# COMPACT_ATOMS: atom_id res chain seq x y z
N THR A 1 21.91 33.66 45.95
CA THR A 1 23.29 34.00 45.47
C THR A 1 24.30 33.42 46.46
N ARG A 2 24.61 32.13 46.27
CA ARG A 2 25.59 31.45 47.12
C ARG A 2 27.00 31.90 46.73
N GLN A 3 27.84 32.14 47.73
CA GLN A 3 29.29 32.39 47.58
C GLN A 3 29.97 31.01 47.38
N ILE A 4 30.89 30.90 46.44
CA ILE A 4 31.72 29.71 46.23
C ILE A 4 33.16 30.07 46.63
N PRO A 5 33.77 29.35 47.55
CA PRO A 5 35.18 29.54 47.93
C PRO A 5 36.12 29.35 46.74
N SER A 6 37.26 29.98 46.76
CA SER A 6 38.16 30.00 45.58
C SER A 6 38.69 28.62 45.16
N ASN A 7 38.77 27.67 46.09
CA ASN A 7 39.26 26.30 45.92
C ASN A 7 38.15 25.27 45.85
N GLU A 8 36.89 25.68 45.72
CA GLU A 8 35.72 24.78 45.61
C GLU A 8 35.00 24.93 44.29
N SER A 9 34.21 23.89 43.97
CA SER A 9 33.33 23.84 42.81
C SER A 9 31.93 23.38 43.20
N VAL A 10 30.95 23.92 42.52
CA VAL A 10 29.59 23.37 42.51
C VAL A 10 29.38 22.73 41.15
N ILE A 11 28.98 21.46 41.12
CA ILE A 11 28.70 20.71 39.93
C ILE A 11 27.17 20.58 39.81
N LEU A 12 26.62 21.08 38.73
CA LEU A 12 25.19 20.99 38.43
C LEU A 12 25.00 19.94 37.33
N VAL A 13 24.28 18.87 37.63
CA VAL A 13 24.01 17.77 36.68
C VAL A 13 22.52 17.72 36.39
N PRO A 14 22.09 18.15 35.20
CA PRO A 14 20.71 17.96 34.80
C PRO A 14 20.43 16.46 34.62
N ARG A 15 19.31 15.98 35.17
CA ARG A 15 18.87 14.59 35.08
C ARG A 15 17.40 14.53 34.67
N LEU A 16 17.13 13.79 33.63
CA LEU A 16 15.76 13.36 33.25
C LEU A 16 15.49 12.03 33.93
N SER A 17 14.31 11.86 34.53
CA SER A 17 13.88 10.59 35.11
C SER A 17 12.36 10.43 35.05
N ASP A 18 11.88 9.19 34.99
CA ASP A 18 10.47 8.87 35.14
C ASP A 18 10.16 8.19 36.49
N SER A 19 8.92 7.75 36.67
CA SER A 19 8.46 7.05 37.88
C SER A 19 8.84 5.56 37.90
N LEU A 20 9.46 5.03 36.86
CA LEU A 20 9.89 3.63 36.74
C LEU A 20 11.41 3.47 36.83
N ASP A 21 12.08 4.44 37.44
CA ASP A 21 13.55 4.50 37.63
C ASP A 21 14.37 4.56 36.31
N ASN A 22 13.73 4.82 35.15
CA ASN A 22 14.49 5.17 33.98
C ASN A 22 15.07 6.57 34.17
N PHE A 23 16.36 6.74 33.87
CA PHE A 23 16.97 8.06 33.89
C PHE A 23 18.11 8.22 32.90
N ILE A 24 18.41 9.46 32.58
CA ILE A 24 19.61 9.89 31.87
C ILE A 24 20.17 11.12 32.52
N GLN A 25 21.48 11.12 32.78
CA GLN A 25 22.21 12.28 33.23
C GLN A 25 22.80 13.00 32.01
N LEU A 26 22.58 14.31 31.95
CA LEU A 26 23.13 15.14 30.89
C LEU A 26 24.50 15.68 31.33
N PRO A 27 25.32 16.17 30.39
CA PRO A 27 26.63 16.76 30.68
C PRO A 27 26.57 17.80 31.80
N ALA A 28 27.55 17.76 32.67
CA ALA A 28 27.58 18.59 33.89
C ALA A 28 27.95 20.06 33.59
N ILE A 29 27.46 20.95 34.43
CA ILE A 29 27.88 22.36 34.48
C ILE A 29 28.76 22.56 35.72
N TYR A 30 30.00 22.90 35.51
CA TYR A 30 30.96 23.18 36.59
C TYR A 30 30.98 24.67 36.89
N VAL A 31 30.62 25.05 38.13
CA VAL A 31 30.71 26.41 38.61
C VAL A 31 31.90 26.49 39.58
N ASN A 32 33.01 27.00 39.09
CA ASN A 32 34.30 26.93 39.77
C ASN A 32 34.65 28.24 40.48
N GLY A 33 35.17 28.14 41.69
CA GLY A 33 35.89 29.23 42.33
C GLY A 33 37.20 29.58 41.60
N ARG A 34 37.84 30.69 41.93
CA ARG A 34 38.97 31.25 41.14
C ARG A 34 40.12 30.26 40.97
N LYS A 35 40.57 29.61 42.06
CA LYS A 35 41.70 28.67 42.00
C LYS A 35 41.33 27.38 41.25
N GLN A 36 40.13 26.88 41.47
CA GLN A 36 39.64 25.69 40.84
C GLN A 36 39.45 25.88 39.33
N HIS A 37 38.98 27.04 38.89
CA HIS A 37 38.88 27.39 37.49
C HIS A 37 40.24 27.35 36.77
N ILE A 38 41.28 27.92 37.41
CA ILE A 38 42.64 27.91 36.86
C ILE A 38 43.19 26.47 36.78
N PHE A 39 42.88 25.64 37.78
CA PHE A 39 43.25 24.23 37.77
C PHE A 39 42.60 23.48 36.59
N PHE A 40 41.30 23.62 36.41
CA PHE A 40 40.57 23.04 35.27
C PHE A 40 41.11 23.48 33.94
N GLN A 41 41.44 24.74 33.76
CA GLN A 41 42.04 25.24 32.52
C GLN A 41 43.41 24.61 32.18
N ARG A 42 44.17 24.28 33.19
CA ARG A 42 45.51 23.67 33.01
C ARG A 42 45.43 22.20 32.71
N GLU A 43 44.52 21.46 33.34
CA GLU A 43 44.36 20.01 33.09
C GLU A 43 43.67 19.69 31.77
N THR A 44 42.68 20.48 31.33
CA THR A 44 41.79 20.15 30.20
C THR A 44 42.14 20.85 28.89
N GLY A 45 43.30 21.45 28.79
CA GLY A 45 43.69 22.42 27.76
C GLY A 45 43.64 22.04 26.32
N ARG A 46 43.20 20.81 25.90
CA ARG A 46 43.14 20.39 24.47
C ARG A 46 42.12 19.29 24.15
N GLN A 47 41.26 18.88 25.06
CA GLN A 47 40.21 17.88 24.74
C GLN A 47 38.84 18.54 24.56
N GLU A 48 38.07 17.96 23.64
CA GLU A 48 36.66 18.35 23.41
C GLU A 48 35.87 18.14 24.71
N LYS A 49 35.32 19.23 25.27
CA LYS A 49 34.71 19.22 26.60
C LYS A 49 33.23 18.82 26.46
N ASP A 50 32.85 17.67 26.99
CA ASP A 50 31.45 17.28 27.16
C ASP A 50 30.87 17.82 28.49
N TYR A 51 31.15 19.09 28.80
CA TYR A 51 30.62 19.81 29.98
C TYR A 51 30.70 21.30 29.74
N GLU A 52 29.87 22.06 30.49
CA GLU A 52 29.97 23.53 30.57
C GLU A 52 30.77 23.94 31.76
N GLU A 53 31.54 25.00 31.65
CA GLU A 53 32.34 25.57 32.76
C GLU A 53 32.08 27.06 32.95
N LEU A 54 31.83 27.48 34.19
CA LEU A 54 31.65 28.87 34.57
C LEU A 54 32.55 29.20 35.73
N ARG A 55 33.37 30.24 35.57
CA ARG A 55 34.07 30.83 36.73
C ARG A 55 33.11 31.68 37.54
N ARG A 56 32.87 31.33 38.83
CA ARG A 56 32.03 32.08 39.74
C ARG A 56 32.68 33.41 40.13
N ARG A 57 31.91 34.48 39.96
CA ARG A 57 32.23 35.83 40.49
C ARG A 57 31.21 36.16 41.56
N ASN A 58 31.64 36.14 42.84
CA ASN A 58 30.75 36.24 43.99
C ASN A 58 30.11 37.64 44.16
N ASP A 59 30.62 38.63 43.43
CA ASP A 59 30.18 40.03 43.44
C ASP A 59 28.99 40.33 42.52
N ARG A 60 28.62 39.38 41.68
CA ARG A 60 27.54 39.57 40.68
C ARG A 60 26.70 38.33 40.42
N LYS A 61 25.47 38.55 39.88
CA LYS A 61 24.64 37.48 39.33
C LYS A 61 25.22 37.02 38.00
N GLN A 62 25.21 35.71 37.76
CA GLN A 62 25.68 35.08 36.54
C GLN A 62 24.63 34.08 36.06
N SER A 63 24.49 33.94 34.76
CA SER A 63 23.61 32.94 34.11
C SER A 63 24.42 32.10 33.14
N VAL A 64 24.01 30.88 32.97
CA VAL A 64 24.53 29.93 31.97
C VAL A 64 23.40 29.52 31.05
N HIS A 65 23.62 29.64 29.77
CA HIS A 65 22.75 29.05 28.79
C HIS A 65 23.18 27.61 28.52
N TYR A 66 22.30 26.67 28.81
CA TYR A 66 22.57 25.26 28.67
C TYR A 66 21.63 24.67 27.60
N LEU A 67 22.21 24.13 26.55
CA LEU A 67 21.47 23.46 25.45
C LEU A 67 22.14 22.13 25.13
N ARG A 68 21.37 21.06 25.15
CA ARG A 68 21.82 19.72 24.76
C ARG A 68 20.73 19.00 23.99
N SER A 69 21.14 18.24 22.98
CA SER A 69 20.26 17.36 22.20
C SER A 69 20.60 15.92 22.57
N ILE A 70 19.57 15.14 22.83
CA ILE A 70 19.70 13.72 23.14
C ILE A 70 18.71 12.93 22.29
N PRO A 71 19.01 11.67 21.92
CA PRO A 71 18.05 10.80 21.25
C PRO A 71 16.79 10.61 22.12
N PHE A 72 15.63 10.79 21.53
CA PHE A 72 14.36 10.59 22.21
C PHE A 72 14.08 9.10 22.43
N THR A 73 13.68 8.75 23.65
CA THR A 73 13.15 7.42 23.99
C THR A 73 11.76 7.56 24.61
N HIS A 74 10.91 6.55 24.45
CA HIS A 74 9.48 6.64 24.77
C HIS A 74 9.19 7.05 26.23
N TRP A 75 10.00 6.60 27.20
CA TRP A 75 9.84 6.97 28.61
C TRP A 75 10.03 8.47 28.88
N MET A 76 10.76 9.19 28.01
CA MET A 76 10.99 10.63 28.15
C MET A 76 9.72 11.47 27.90
N LYS A 77 8.65 10.87 27.36
CA LYS A 77 7.38 11.57 27.04
C LYS A 77 6.86 12.37 28.24
N HIS A 78 6.97 11.82 29.42
CA HIS A 78 6.49 12.43 30.67
C HIS A 78 7.57 12.49 31.75
N ALA A 79 8.84 12.55 31.38
CA ALA A 79 9.94 12.58 32.30
C ALA A 79 9.97 13.89 33.11
N SER A 80 10.49 13.81 34.31
CA SER A 80 10.77 14.96 35.16
C SER A 80 12.23 15.37 35.00
N LEU A 81 12.46 16.68 34.89
CA LEU A 81 13.80 17.25 34.86
C LEU A 81 14.18 17.68 36.26
N HIS A 82 15.28 17.15 36.76
CA HIS A 82 15.89 17.48 38.03
C HIS A 82 17.26 18.07 37.79
N LEU A 83 17.66 18.97 38.69
CA LEU A 83 19.01 19.48 38.76
C LEU A 83 19.69 18.94 40.03
N ILE A 84 20.68 18.08 39.82
CA ILE A 84 21.49 17.53 40.94
C ILE A 84 22.64 18.47 41.19
N GLU A 85 22.70 19.01 42.39
CA GLU A 85 23.78 19.87 42.84
C GLU A 85 24.74 19.04 43.70
N LYS A 86 26.03 19.05 43.35
CA LYS A 86 27.11 18.40 44.09
C LYS A 86 28.15 19.45 44.47
N GLU A 87 28.46 19.52 45.73
CA GLU A 87 29.55 20.38 46.24
C GLU A 87 30.83 19.57 46.31
N CYS A 88 31.87 20.05 45.67
CA CYS A 88 33.17 19.42 45.69
C CYS A 88 34.23 20.38 46.29
N GLY A 89 34.88 19.90 47.34
CA GLY A 89 36.12 20.51 47.86
C GLY A 89 37.24 19.48 47.80
N CYS A 90 38.37 19.80 47.19
CA CYS A 90 39.54 18.91 47.09
C CYS A 90 39.24 17.49 46.52
N GLY A 91 38.33 17.37 45.53
CA GLY A 91 38.12 16.12 44.81
C GLY A 91 37.02 15.16 45.34
N VAL A 92 36.44 15.40 46.49
CA VAL A 92 35.38 14.56 47.07
C VAL A 92 34.08 15.36 47.21
N PRO A 93 32.93 14.83 46.73
CA PRO A 93 31.61 15.44 46.93
C PRO A 93 31.28 15.47 48.43
N ARG A 94 31.00 16.66 48.97
CA ARG A 94 30.65 16.86 50.39
C ARG A 94 29.14 16.86 50.63
N HIS A 95 28.38 17.29 49.66
CA HIS A 95 26.92 17.41 49.74
C HIS A 95 26.33 17.15 48.37
N THR A 96 25.14 16.51 48.35
CA THR A 96 24.36 16.29 47.10
C THR A 96 22.92 16.65 47.41
N ASP A 97 22.37 17.55 46.60
CA ASP A 97 20.96 17.94 46.65
C ASP A 97 20.33 17.75 45.28
N SER A 98 19.01 17.60 45.26
CA SER A 98 18.26 17.42 44.02
C SER A 98 17.06 18.35 43.97
N THR A 99 17.06 19.25 43.02
CA THR A 99 15.97 20.21 42.82
C THR A 99 15.14 19.81 41.62
N TYR A 100 13.83 19.61 41.83
CA TYR A 100 12.89 19.45 40.74
C TYR A 100 12.76 20.77 39.97
N LEU A 101 12.88 20.73 38.62
CA LEU A 101 12.75 21.90 37.78
C LEU A 101 11.39 21.92 37.04
N THR A 102 11.08 20.89 36.35
CA THR A 102 9.86 20.80 35.55
C THR A 102 9.55 19.37 35.11
N ARG A 103 8.32 19.12 34.70
CA ARG A 103 7.93 17.89 33.98
C ARG A 103 7.84 18.18 32.51
N LEU A 104 8.44 17.30 31.71
CA LEU A 104 8.32 17.35 30.27
C LEU A 104 6.97 16.80 29.83
N ASN A 105 6.35 17.47 28.86
CA ASN A 105 5.19 16.98 28.18
C ASN A 105 5.45 17.17 26.67
N ILE A 106 6.30 16.30 26.13
CA ILE A 106 6.84 16.45 24.78
C ILE A 106 5.77 16.21 23.73
N LEU A 107 4.85 15.26 23.99
CA LEU A 107 3.73 14.97 23.13
C LEU A 107 2.44 15.08 23.93
N PRO A 108 1.56 16.02 23.60
CA PRO A 108 0.25 16.06 24.21
C PRO A 108 -0.49 14.75 23.93
N ASP A 109 -1.32 14.29 24.86
CA ASP A 109 -2.21 13.17 24.62
C ASP A 109 -3.21 13.61 23.56
N ILE A 110 -3.00 13.11 22.34
CA ILE A 110 -3.91 13.34 21.23
C ILE A 110 -5.09 12.39 21.43
N HIS A 111 -6.24 12.94 21.80
CA HIS A 111 -7.53 12.23 21.76
C HIS A 111 -8.22 12.62 20.46
N PRO A 112 -8.02 11.86 19.37
CA PRO A 112 -8.70 12.18 18.12
C PRO A 112 -10.20 12.00 18.31
N HIS A 113 -10.97 13.05 18.08
CA HIS A 113 -12.41 12.93 17.91
C HIS A 113 -12.66 12.30 16.54
N VAL A 114 -12.79 10.99 16.50
CA VAL A 114 -13.13 10.27 15.29
C VAL A 114 -14.64 10.35 15.10
N ALA A 115 -15.08 11.14 14.12
CA ALA A 115 -16.46 11.11 13.66
C ALA A 115 -16.61 9.92 12.68
N PHE A 116 -17.45 8.96 13.03
CA PHE A 116 -17.81 7.86 12.14
C PHE A 116 -19.08 8.25 11.38
N ILE A 117 -19.00 8.19 10.06
CA ILE A 117 -20.22 8.17 9.23
C ILE A 117 -20.67 6.71 9.21
N THR A 118 -21.91 6.46 9.66
CA THR A 118 -22.51 5.13 9.53
C THR A 118 -22.74 4.84 8.04
N PRO A 119 -22.14 3.79 7.49
CA PRO A 119 -22.33 3.43 6.08
C PRO A 119 -23.81 3.14 5.82
N GLN A 120 -24.30 3.57 4.66
CA GLN A 120 -25.64 3.21 4.22
C GLN A 120 -25.67 1.76 3.73
N MET A 121 -26.77 1.08 3.92
CA MET A 121 -27.00 -0.25 3.41
C MET A 121 -27.10 -0.21 1.88
N GLU A 122 -26.37 -1.08 1.20
CA GLU A 122 -26.53 -1.28 -0.23
C GLU A 122 -27.90 -1.92 -0.51
N GLU A 123 -28.76 -1.28 -1.30
CA GLU A 123 -30.05 -1.85 -1.70
C GLU A 123 -29.87 -3.16 -2.45
N ARG A 124 -28.84 -3.24 -3.29
CA ARG A 124 -28.49 -4.41 -4.07
C ARG A 124 -26.96 -4.55 -4.12
N LYS A 125 -26.43 -5.60 -3.48
CA LYS A 125 -25.00 -5.89 -3.50
C LYS A 125 -24.61 -6.57 -4.82
N VAL A 126 -24.23 -5.78 -5.81
CA VAL A 126 -23.68 -6.28 -7.07
C VAL A 126 -22.17 -6.44 -6.94
N ARG A 127 -21.67 -7.58 -7.35
CA ARG A 127 -20.23 -7.90 -7.39
C ARG A 127 -19.90 -8.47 -8.74
N GLU A 128 -18.61 -8.49 -9.08
CA GLU A 128 -18.12 -9.02 -10.33
C GLU A 128 -16.88 -9.89 -10.15
N GLU A 129 -16.74 -10.84 -11.04
CA GLU A 129 -15.54 -11.67 -11.21
C GLU A 129 -15.14 -11.63 -12.68
N SER A 130 -13.93 -11.16 -12.95
CA SER A 130 -13.44 -11.00 -14.32
C SER A 130 -12.25 -11.92 -14.59
N GLY A 131 -12.12 -12.33 -15.85
CA GLY A 131 -11.00 -13.14 -16.27
C GLY A 131 -10.73 -13.00 -17.77
N ARG A 132 -9.59 -13.56 -18.17
CA ARG A 132 -9.16 -13.61 -19.57
C ARG A 132 -8.81 -15.05 -19.97
N ALA A 133 -9.28 -15.47 -21.14
CA ALA A 133 -8.98 -16.77 -21.72
C ALA A 133 -8.40 -16.64 -23.13
N TYR A 134 -7.39 -17.45 -23.41
CA TYR A 134 -6.69 -17.52 -24.69
C TYR A 134 -7.09 -18.81 -25.43
N LEU A 135 -8.27 -18.81 -26.03
CA LEU A 135 -8.76 -19.97 -26.74
C LEU A 135 -8.11 -20.09 -28.11
N ASP A 136 -7.59 -21.28 -28.39
CA ASP A 136 -7.02 -21.64 -29.67
C ASP A 136 -8.12 -22.14 -30.65
N PHE A 137 -8.05 -21.64 -31.87
CA PHE A 137 -8.90 -22.08 -32.97
C PHE A 137 -8.03 -22.52 -34.16
N PRO A 138 -8.41 -23.53 -34.90
CA PRO A 138 -7.79 -23.79 -36.19
C PRO A 138 -7.90 -22.59 -37.14
N LEU A 139 -7.07 -22.58 -38.17
CA LEU A 139 -6.98 -21.44 -39.08
C LEU A 139 -8.35 -21.15 -39.74
N ASN A 140 -8.80 -19.89 -39.60
CA ASN A 140 -10.11 -19.42 -40.09
C ASN A 140 -11.34 -20.13 -39.51
N GLU A 141 -11.17 -20.93 -38.47
CA GLU A 141 -12.29 -21.60 -37.79
C GLU A 141 -12.77 -20.80 -36.60
N THR A 142 -14.03 -21.06 -36.22
CA THR A 142 -14.71 -20.41 -35.13
C THR A 142 -15.29 -21.40 -34.10
N THR A 143 -15.18 -22.71 -34.40
CA THR A 143 -15.63 -23.78 -33.51
C THR A 143 -14.64 -24.00 -32.37
N ILE A 144 -15.14 -24.08 -31.15
CA ILE A 144 -14.33 -24.46 -30.00
C ILE A 144 -14.19 -25.97 -29.96
N TYR A 145 -12.95 -26.42 -30.03
CA TYR A 145 -12.58 -27.82 -29.78
C TYR A 145 -11.97 -27.89 -28.39
N PRO A 146 -12.66 -28.43 -27.39
CA PRO A 146 -12.20 -28.38 -25.99
C PRO A 146 -10.82 -29.00 -25.75
N GLU A 147 -10.47 -30.04 -26.50
CA GLU A 147 -9.17 -30.72 -26.38
C GLU A 147 -8.08 -30.19 -27.32
N TYR A 148 -8.35 -29.08 -28.04
CA TYR A 148 -7.39 -28.54 -28.99
C TYR A 148 -6.35 -27.67 -28.27
N ARG A 149 -5.08 -28.01 -28.41
CA ARG A 149 -3.92 -27.28 -27.83
C ARG A 149 -4.10 -26.97 -26.31
N ASN A 150 -4.14 -25.67 -25.96
CA ASN A 150 -4.27 -25.25 -24.56
C ASN A 150 -5.72 -25.01 -24.11
N ASN A 151 -6.70 -25.29 -24.96
CA ASN A 151 -8.12 -25.07 -24.64
C ASN A 151 -8.58 -25.75 -23.34
N PRO A 152 -8.14 -26.99 -22.97
CA PRO A 152 -8.55 -27.57 -21.70
C PRO A 152 -8.20 -26.68 -20.49
N ALA A 153 -7.01 -26.10 -20.48
CA ALA A 153 -6.56 -25.21 -19.39
C ALA A 153 -7.32 -23.87 -19.39
N GLU A 154 -7.54 -23.29 -20.57
CA GLU A 154 -8.23 -21.99 -20.71
C GLU A 154 -9.72 -22.10 -20.37
N LEU A 155 -10.40 -23.15 -20.85
CA LEU A 155 -11.79 -23.43 -20.49
C LEU A 155 -11.95 -23.76 -19.01
N ALA A 156 -10.97 -24.42 -18.40
CA ALA A 156 -10.96 -24.66 -16.95
C ALA A 156 -10.86 -23.37 -16.13
N LYS A 157 -10.23 -22.29 -16.64
CA LYS A 157 -10.24 -20.98 -15.95
C LYS A 157 -11.65 -20.39 -15.91
N ILE A 158 -12.32 -20.36 -17.06
CA ILE A 158 -13.71 -19.87 -17.17
C ILE A 158 -14.62 -20.67 -16.26
N LYS A 159 -14.49 -22.01 -16.31
CA LYS A 159 -15.29 -22.91 -15.47
C LYS A 159 -15.07 -22.61 -13.98
N ARG A 160 -13.82 -22.44 -13.54
CA ARG A 160 -13.52 -22.14 -12.12
C ARG A 160 -14.16 -20.82 -11.67
N SER A 161 -14.10 -19.77 -12.49
CA SER A 161 -14.73 -18.49 -12.17
C SER A 161 -16.26 -18.62 -12.02
N ILE A 162 -16.91 -19.36 -12.91
CA ILE A 162 -18.35 -19.59 -12.85
C ILE A 162 -18.72 -20.49 -11.66
N ASP A 163 -17.98 -21.59 -11.44
CA ASP A 163 -18.23 -22.54 -10.36
C ASP A 163 -18.04 -21.92 -8.98
N LEU A 164 -17.05 -21.02 -8.83
CA LEU A 164 -16.83 -20.25 -7.61
C LEU A 164 -18.07 -19.48 -7.19
N ILE A 165 -18.76 -18.87 -8.15
CA ILE A 165 -19.95 -18.05 -7.90
C ILE A 165 -21.19 -18.95 -7.80
N LYS A 166 -21.38 -19.89 -8.73
CA LYS A 166 -22.59 -20.73 -8.82
C LYS A 166 -22.74 -21.64 -7.61
N ASN A 167 -21.63 -22.08 -6.99
CA ASN A 167 -21.65 -22.96 -5.81
C ASN A 167 -21.89 -22.19 -4.51
N ASP A 168 -21.85 -20.88 -4.49
CA ASP A 168 -22.22 -20.08 -3.33
C ASP A 168 -23.74 -19.85 -3.30
N THR A 169 -24.41 -20.47 -2.35
CA THR A 169 -25.87 -20.37 -2.15
C THR A 169 -26.35 -18.95 -1.80
N ASN A 170 -25.43 -18.05 -1.52
CA ASN A 170 -25.73 -16.68 -1.14
C ASN A 170 -25.72 -15.71 -2.34
N VAL A 171 -25.39 -16.21 -3.53
CA VAL A 171 -25.25 -15.36 -4.71
C VAL A 171 -26.13 -15.87 -5.87
N VAL A 172 -26.49 -14.95 -6.75
CA VAL A 172 -27.20 -15.24 -7.98
C VAL A 172 -26.51 -14.52 -9.11
N ILE A 173 -26.06 -15.26 -10.14
CA ILE A 173 -25.50 -14.67 -11.35
C ILE A 173 -26.58 -13.85 -12.04
N SER A 174 -26.31 -12.57 -12.25
CA SER A 174 -27.26 -11.63 -12.86
C SER A 174 -26.96 -11.33 -14.32
N HIS A 175 -25.69 -11.41 -14.71
CA HIS A 175 -25.26 -11.10 -16.07
C HIS A 175 -23.84 -11.63 -16.34
N ILE A 176 -23.55 -11.94 -17.62
CA ILE A 176 -22.21 -12.35 -18.06
C ILE A 176 -21.89 -11.57 -19.33
N ASP A 177 -20.82 -10.78 -19.28
CA ASP A 177 -20.26 -10.10 -20.42
C ASP A 177 -19.10 -10.90 -21.01
N ILE A 178 -19.06 -11.04 -22.32
CA ILE A 178 -17.94 -11.66 -23.04
C ILE A 178 -17.48 -10.72 -24.14
N HIS A 179 -16.20 -10.38 -24.14
CA HIS A 179 -15.59 -9.55 -25.17
C HIS A 179 -14.45 -10.31 -25.85
N GLY A 180 -14.65 -10.65 -27.12
CA GLY A 180 -13.65 -11.36 -27.91
C GLY A 180 -12.78 -10.41 -28.73
N TYR A 181 -11.51 -10.75 -28.87
CA TYR A 181 -10.52 -9.98 -29.61
C TYR A 181 -9.84 -10.82 -30.66
N ALA A 182 -9.58 -10.24 -31.83
CA ALA A 182 -8.67 -10.81 -32.81
C ALA A 182 -7.40 -9.93 -32.91
N SER A 183 -6.34 -10.51 -33.45
CA SER A 183 -5.07 -9.82 -33.60
C SER A 183 -5.04 -8.98 -34.88
N PRO A 184 -4.22 -7.91 -34.93
CA PRO A 184 -4.09 -7.04 -36.13
C PRO A 184 -3.31 -7.70 -37.28
N GLU A 185 -3.71 -8.88 -37.71
CA GLU A 185 -3.09 -9.58 -38.83
C GLU A 185 -4.13 -10.04 -39.85
N GLY A 186 -3.85 -9.82 -41.15
CA GLY A 186 -4.75 -10.16 -42.22
C GLY A 186 -5.87 -9.14 -42.43
N PRO A 187 -6.82 -9.44 -43.32
CA PRO A 187 -7.89 -8.50 -43.67
C PRO A 187 -8.83 -8.21 -42.49
N TYR A 188 -9.07 -6.92 -42.23
CA TYR A 188 -9.96 -6.46 -41.16
C TYR A 188 -11.34 -7.12 -41.18
N SER A 189 -11.94 -7.27 -42.40
CA SER A 189 -13.27 -7.90 -42.55
C SER A 189 -13.29 -9.36 -42.10
N ASN A 190 -12.20 -10.10 -42.31
CA ASN A 190 -12.06 -11.47 -41.79
C ASN A 190 -11.86 -11.50 -40.28
N ASN A 191 -11.06 -10.60 -39.74
CA ASN A 191 -10.85 -10.48 -38.31
C ASN A 191 -12.13 -10.09 -37.57
N GLU A 192 -12.94 -9.19 -38.15
CA GLU A 192 -14.27 -8.85 -37.64
C GLU A 192 -15.19 -10.08 -37.57
N ARG A 193 -15.27 -10.86 -38.66
CA ARG A 193 -16.05 -12.11 -38.66
C ARG A 193 -15.55 -13.09 -37.61
N LEU A 194 -14.25 -13.31 -37.56
CA LEU A 194 -13.63 -14.24 -36.59
C LEU A 194 -13.86 -13.80 -35.14
N ALA A 195 -13.62 -12.53 -34.80
CA ALA A 195 -13.82 -12.00 -33.45
C ALA A 195 -15.29 -12.19 -33.03
N ARG A 196 -16.24 -11.78 -33.86
CA ARG A 196 -17.68 -11.89 -33.60
C ARG A 196 -18.12 -13.34 -33.40
N GLU A 197 -17.77 -14.22 -34.32
CA GLU A 197 -18.25 -15.61 -34.31
C GLU A 197 -17.58 -16.43 -33.20
N ARG A 198 -16.27 -16.21 -32.92
CA ARG A 198 -15.58 -16.87 -31.80
C ARG A 198 -16.15 -16.46 -30.46
N THR A 199 -16.48 -15.18 -30.29
CA THR A 199 -17.16 -14.68 -29.09
C THR A 199 -18.51 -15.36 -28.90
N ARG A 200 -19.31 -15.46 -29.99
CA ARG A 200 -20.59 -16.14 -29.95
C ARG A 200 -20.45 -17.62 -29.61
N THR A 201 -19.48 -18.30 -30.20
CA THR A 201 -19.23 -19.72 -29.92
C THR A 201 -18.82 -19.96 -28.46
N LEU A 202 -18.02 -19.05 -27.89
CA LEU A 202 -17.69 -19.13 -26.47
C LEU A 202 -18.93 -18.94 -25.58
N LYS A 203 -19.79 -17.98 -25.90
CA LYS A 203 -21.07 -17.80 -25.22
C LYS A 203 -21.90 -19.10 -25.29
N ASP A 204 -22.08 -19.64 -26.51
CA ASP A 204 -22.87 -20.85 -26.71
C ASP A 204 -22.28 -22.06 -25.98
N TYR A 205 -20.95 -22.18 -25.91
CA TYR A 205 -20.27 -23.20 -25.13
C TYR A 205 -20.59 -23.08 -23.64
N VAL A 206 -20.48 -21.87 -23.06
CA VAL A 206 -20.78 -21.63 -21.63
C VAL A 206 -22.28 -21.88 -21.37
N CYS A 207 -23.16 -21.41 -22.22
CA CYS A 207 -24.61 -21.67 -22.12
C CYS A 207 -24.89 -23.18 -22.04
N SER A 208 -24.29 -23.98 -22.92
CA SER A 208 -24.51 -25.43 -22.98
C SER A 208 -23.99 -26.15 -21.74
N GLN A 209 -22.83 -25.71 -21.19
CA GLN A 209 -22.22 -26.34 -20.01
C GLN A 209 -23.02 -26.12 -18.71
N TYR A 210 -23.68 -24.96 -18.59
CA TYR A 210 -24.36 -24.55 -17.34
C TYR A 210 -25.88 -24.48 -17.48
N SER A 211 -26.44 -24.74 -18.66
CA SER A 211 -27.87 -24.57 -18.97
C SER A 211 -28.34 -23.14 -18.64
N PHE A 212 -27.51 -22.15 -18.92
CA PHE A 212 -27.86 -20.75 -18.73
C PHE A 212 -28.80 -20.26 -19.83
N ASN A 213 -29.68 -19.31 -19.48
CA ASN A 213 -30.51 -18.63 -20.45
C ASN A 213 -29.66 -17.68 -21.31
N ASP A 214 -29.90 -17.61 -22.58
CA ASP A 214 -29.22 -16.72 -23.55
C ASP A 214 -29.31 -15.23 -23.15
N THR A 215 -30.41 -14.83 -22.55
CA THR A 215 -30.64 -13.47 -22.06
C THR A 215 -29.70 -13.04 -20.93
N LEU A 216 -28.98 -13.98 -20.35
CA LEU A 216 -27.97 -13.70 -19.29
C LEU A 216 -26.69 -13.11 -19.87
N PHE A 217 -26.48 -13.17 -21.18
CA PHE A 217 -25.24 -12.81 -21.82
C PHE A 217 -25.33 -11.54 -22.66
N THR A 218 -24.28 -10.70 -22.54
CA THR A 218 -23.95 -9.70 -23.55
C THR A 218 -22.62 -10.07 -24.22
N THR A 219 -22.53 -9.88 -25.50
CA THR A 219 -21.30 -10.17 -26.25
C THR A 219 -20.84 -8.96 -27.02
N HIS A 220 -19.55 -8.67 -26.88
CA HIS A 220 -18.83 -7.62 -27.59
C HIS A 220 -17.65 -8.23 -28.34
N TYR A 221 -17.17 -7.54 -29.37
CA TYR A 221 -15.98 -7.99 -30.07
C TYR A 221 -15.17 -6.80 -30.60
N THR A 222 -13.87 -6.99 -30.63
CA THR A 222 -12.91 -6.06 -31.23
C THR A 222 -12.24 -6.80 -32.39
N PRO A 223 -12.44 -6.33 -33.65
CA PRO A 223 -11.89 -6.98 -34.84
C PRO A 223 -10.37 -7.09 -34.83
N GLU A 224 -9.69 -6.07 -34.29
CA GLU A 224 -8.23 -6.02 -34.18
C GLU A 224 -7.84 -5.27 -32.92
N ASP A 225 -7.12 -5.92 -32.01
CA ASP A 225 -6.68 -5.36 -30.72
C ASP A 225 -5.45 -4.45 -30.88
N TRP A 226 -5.66 -3.31 -31.53
CA TRP A 226 -4.63 -2.28 -31.67
C TRP A 226 -4.24 -1.65 -30.33
N ASP A 227 -5.17 -1.54 -29.38
CA ASP A 227 -4.88 -0.98 -28.05
C ASP A 227 -3.97 -1.92 -27.25
N GLY A 228 -4.23 -3.23 -27.30
CA GLY A 228 -3.34 -4.24 -26.74
C GLY A 228 -1.96 -4.23 -27.41
N PHE A 229 -1.92 -4.02 -28.74
CA PHE A 229 -0.65 -3.89 -29.46
C PHE A 229 0.14 -2.63 -29.04
N VAL A 230 -0.51 -1.48 -28.91
CA VAL A 230 0.11 -0.24 -28.39
C VAL A 230 0.66 -0.45 -26.99
N LYS A 231 -0.09 -1.14 -26.12
CA LYS A 231 0.37 -1.48 -24.77
C LYS A 231 1.63 -2.35 -24.81
N LEU A 232 1.66 -3.39 -25.64
CA LEU A 232 2.86 -4.25 -25.81
C LEU A 232 4.07 -3.44 -26.29
N LEU A 233 3.89 -2.52 -27.24
CA LEU A 233 4.94 -1.62 -27.70
C LEU A 233 5.44 -0.70 -26.59
N THR A 234 4.55 -0.23 -25.71
CA THR A 234 4.90 0.66 -24.61
C THR A 234 5.70 -0.07 -23.52
N ASP A 235 5.27 -1.30 -23.20
CA ASP A 235 5.80 -2.08 -22.08
C ASP A 235 7.06 -2.89 -22.44
N THR A 236 7.41 -2.99 -23.75
CA THR A 236 8.48 -3.87 -24.23
C THR A 236 9.51 -3.11 -25.08
N VAL A 237 10.75 -3.57 -25.07
CA VAL A 237 11.82 -3.02 -25.92
C VAL A 237 11.87 -3.80 -27.23
N ILE A 238 11.67 -3.09 -28.35
CA ILE A 238 11.78 -3.60 -29.71
C ILE A 238 12.47 -2.54 -30.60
N PRO A 239 13.26 -2.92 -31.60
CA PRO A 239 13.77 -1.95 -32.59
C PRO A 239 12.64 -1.14 -33.21
N HIS A 240 12.90 0.11 -33.57
CA HIS A 240 11.94 1.02 -34.22
C HIS A 240 10.60 1.20 -33.43
N ARG A 241 10.65 1.09 -32.10
CA ARG A 241 9.47 1.15 -31.23
C ARG A 241 8.63 2.41 -31.45
N GLU A 242 9.28 3.57 -31.49
CA GLU A 242 8.59 4.87 -31.61
C GLU A 242 7.85 4.99 -32.97
N GLU A 243 8.47 4.49 -34.04
CA GLU A 243 7.87 4.49 -35.37
C GLU A 243 6.69 3.48 -35.45
N LEU A 244 6.82 2.34 -34.81
CA LEU A 244 5.76 1.35 -34.70
C LEU A 244 4.58 1.90 -33.90
N LEU A 245 4.83 2.58 -32.78
CA LEU A 245 3.80 3.28 -31.99
C LEU A 245 3.09 4.34 -32.83
N HIS A 246 3.85 5.18 -33.53
CA HIS A 246 3.27 6.21 -34.40
C HIS A 246 2.36 5.62 -35.50
N ILE A 247 2.72 4.45 -36.08
CA ILE A 247 1.87 3.77 -37.05
C ILE A 247 0.64 3.19 -36.37
N ALA A 248 0.79 2.53 -35.22
CA ALA A 248 -0.29 1.90 -34.48
C ALA A 248 -1.37 2.90 -34.02
N GLU A 249 -0.94 4.08 -33.56
CA GLU A 249 -1.84 5.16 -33.11
C GLU A 249 -2.37 6.05 -34.25
N SER A 250 -1.83 5.89 -35.45
CA SER A 250 -2.24 6.73 -36.60
C SER A 250 -3.72 6.54 -36.96
N LYS A 251 -4.33 7.55 -37.57
CA LYS A 251 -5.72 7.48 -38.10
C LYS A 251 -5.86 6.67 -39.39
N SER A 252 -4.83 5.91 -39.79
CA SER A 252 -4.89 5.05 -40.97
C SER A 252 -5.87 3.89 -40.75
N SER A 253 -6.40 3.34 -41.86
CA SER A 253 -7.21 2.11 -41.74
C SER A 253 -6.40 0.96 -41.11
N PRO A 254 -7.04 0.03 -40.41
CA PRO A 254 -6.38 -1.13 -39.82
C PRO A 254 -5.48 -1.89 -40.80
N ASP A 255 -5.98 -2.29 -41.95
CA ASP A 255 -5.20 -2.92 -43.00
C ASP A 255 -4.04 -2.02 -43.50
N GLY A 256 -4.23 -0.70 -43.46
CA GLY A 256 -3.21 0.27 -43.84
C GLY A 256 -2.07 0.35 -42.81
N LYS A 257 -2.38 0.25 -41.53
CA LYS A 257 -1.40 0.18 -40.45
C LYS A 257 -0.54 -1.08 -40.57
N GLU A 258 -1.20 -2.25 -40.68
CA GLU A 258 -0.53 -3.54 -40.83
C GLU A 258 0.40 -3.56 -42.05
N ARG A 259 -0.10 -3.10 -43.21
CA ARG A 259 0.69 -3.01 -44.44
C ARG A 259 1.93 -2.10 -44.29
N LYS A 260 1.78 -0.96 -43.60
CA LYS A 260 2.92 -0.04 -43.32
C LYS A 260 3.96 -0.71 -42.47
N ILE A 261 3.57 -1.39 -41.37
CA ILE A 261 4.49 -2.10 -40.49
C ILE A 261 5.20 -3.21 -41.26
N ARG A 262 4.45 -4.08 -41.95
CA ARG A 262 4.99 -5.18 -42.73
C ARG A 262 6.02 -4.73 -43.81
N LYS A 263 5.73 -3.60 -44.47
CA LYS A 263 6.59 -3.09 -45.55
C LYS A 263 7.83 -2.39 -45.04
N ARG A 264 7.72 -1.61 -43.96
CA ARG A 264 8.81 -0.77 -43.48
C ARG A 264 9.70 -1.48 -42.46
N TYR A 265 9.12 -2.38 -41.69
CA TYR A 265 9.77 -3.07 -40.57
C TYR A 265 9.52 -4.59 -40.64
N PRO A 266 10.01 -5.27 -41.68
CA PRO A 266 9.66 -6.67 -41.96
C PRO A 266 10.21 -7.65 -40.91
N GLU A 267 11.32 -7.33 -40.25
CA GLU A 267 11.90 -8.19 -39.21
C GLU A 267 11.11 -8.08 -37.91
N GLU A 268 10.78 -6.84 -37.48
CA GLU A 268 9.93 -6.57 -36.34
C GLU A 268 8.53 -7.16 -36.57
N PHE A 269 7.97 -7.01 -37.77
CA PHE A 269 6.67 -7.59 -38.10
C PHE A 269 6.67 -9.11 -37.98
N ARG A 270 7.74 -9.79 -38.41
CA ARG A 270 7.87 -11.26 -38.25
C ARG A 270 7.91 -11.65 -36.79
N PHE A 271 8.67 -10.93 -35.98
CA PHE A 271 8.74 -11.13 -34.53
C PHE A 271 7.38 -10.92 -33.87
N ILE A 272 6.71 -9.80 -34.16
CA ILE A 272 5.38 -9.44 -33.65
C ILE A 272 4.34 -10.53 -34.01
N LEU A 273 4.35 -10.98 -35.24
CA LEU A 273 3.45 -12.02 -35.76
C LEU A 273 3.60 -13.35 -34.98
N GLN A 274 4.84 -13.72 -34.65
CA GLN A 274 5.13 -14.97 -33.97
C GLN A 274 4.94 -14.92 -32.46
N HIS A 275 5.26 -13.78 -31.83
CA HIS A 275 5.38 -13.69 -30.37
C HIS A 275 4.31 -12.82 -29.71
N TRP A 276 3.79 -11.79 -30.38
CA TRP A 276 2.87 -10.85 -29.77
C TRP A 276 1.42 -11.05 -30.22
N PHE A 277 1.18 -11.19 -31.50
CA PHE A 277 -0.17 -11.34 -32.06
C PHE A 277 -0.92 -12.55 -31.52
N PRO A 278 -0.31 -13.72 -31.20
CA PRO A 278 -1.03 -14.78 -30.52
C PRO A 278 -1.64 -14.36 -29.17
N GLY A 279 -0.95 -13.51 -28.41
CA GLY A 279 -1.43 -12.97 -27.14
C GLY A 279 -2.55 -11.93 -27.26
N LEU A 280 -2.76 -11.35 -28.45
CA LEU A 280 -3.86 -10.42 -28.73
C LEU A 280 -5.16 -11.13 -29.17
N ARG A 281 -5.13 -12.44 -29.34
CA ARG A 281 -6.30 -13.28 -29.61
C ARG A 281 -6.81 -13.84 -28.30
N HIS A 282 -7.71 -13.13 -27.65
CA HIS A 282 -8.23 -13.54 -26.35
C HIS A 282 -9.71 -13.21 -26.21
N SER A 283 -10.31 -13.71 -25.16
CA SER A 283 -11.65 -13.34 -24.73
C SER A 283 -11.60 -12.91 -23.27
N ASP A 284 -12.05 -11.70 -23.00
CA ASP A 284 -12.28 -11.21 -21.65
C ASP A 284 -13.72 -11.55 -21.26
N TYR A 285 -13.92 -11.94 -20.02
CA TYR A 285 -15.24 -12.20 -19.50
C TYR A 285 -15.40 -11.57 -18.11
N THR A 286 -16.62 -11.09 -17.84
CA THR A 286 -17.01 -10.56 -16.54
C THR A 286 -18.34 -11.17 -16.13
N ILE A 287 -18.37 -11.77 -14.95
CA ILE A 287 -19.54 -12.40 -14.37
C ILE A 287 -20.07 -11.47 -13.28
N HIS A 288 -21.23 -10.86 -13.51
CA HIS A 288 -21.92 -10.03 -12.52
C HIS A 288 -22.86 -10.90 -11.71
N TYR A 289 -22.82 -10.73 -10.39
CA TYR A 289 -23.68 -11.48 -9.48
C TYR A 289 -24.20 -10.61 -8.36
N VAL A 290 -25.35 -10.97 -7.83
CA VAL A 290 -25.98 -10.31 -6.71
C VAL A 290 -25.81 -11.16 -5.48
N VAL A 291 -25.31 -10.53 -4.41
CA VAL A 291 -25.13 -11.17 -3.10
C VAL A 291 -26.32 -10.80 -2.19
N ARG A 292 -26.91 -11.77 -1.53
CA ARG A 292 -27.99 -11.50 -0.56
C ARG A 292 -27.46 -10.77 0.68
N PRO A 293 -28.30 -10.00 1.38
CA PRO A 293 -27.94 -9.44 2.69
C PRO A 293 -27.64 -10.54 3.71
N PHE A 294 -26.73 -10.24 4.64
CA PHE A 294 -26.34 -11.17 5.71
C PHE A 294 -26.78 -10.68 7.08
N THR A 295 -27.13 -11.60 7.97
CA THR A 295 -27.17 -11.32 9.41
C THR A 295 -25.74 -11.08 9.93
N VAL A 296 -25.60 -10.54 11.14
CA VAL A 296 -24.28 -10.29 11.74
C VAL A 296 -23.49 -11.58 11.88
N GLU A 297 -24.13 -12.68 12.27
CA GLU A 297 -23.51 -14.00 12.45
C GLU A 297 -23.03 -14.57 11.12
N GLN A 298 -23.85 -14.50 10.09
CA GLN A 298 -23.50 -14.91 8.73
C GLN A 298 -22.38 -14.05 8.17
N ALA A 299 -22.46 -12.73 8.37
CA ALA A 299 -21.45 -11.82 7.91
C ALA A 299 -20.08 -12.07 8.56
N LYS A 300 -20.02 -12.47 9.85
CA LYS A 300 -18.77 -12.89 10.50
C LYS A 300 -18.16 -14.12 9.83
N GLN A 301 -18.98 -15.08 9.41
CA GLN A 301 -18.50 -16.29 8.70
C GLN A 301 -18.01 -15.93 7.30
N VAL A 302 -18.77 -15.10 6.56
CA VAL A 302 -18.41 -14.63 5.22
C VAL A 302 -17.15 -13.76 5.27
N PHE A 303 -16.95 -12.98 6.33
CA PHE A 303 -15.73 -12.19 6.52
C PHE A 303 -14.46 -13.08 6.56
N GLN A 304 -14.54 -14.29 7.08
CA GLN A 304 -13.41 -15.21 7.14
C GLN A 304 -13.16 -15.96 5.82
N SER A 305 -14.20 -16.20 5.02
CA SER A 305 -14.13 -16.99 3.79
C SER A 305 -14.04 -16.11 2.52
N ASN A 306 -14.90 -15.12 2.39
CA ASN A 306 -14.97 -14.25 1.21
C ASN A 306 -15.46 -12.83 1.59
N PRO A 307 -14.61 -11.98 2.16
CA PRO A 307 -14.99 -10.64 2.61
C PRO A 307 -15.48 -9.72 1.48
N LYS A 308 -15.14 -9.98 0.22
CA LYS A 308 -15.63 -9.21 -0.95
C LYS A 308 -17.16 -9.26 -1.10
N ASN A 309 -17.81 -10.29 -0.58
CA ASN A 309 -19.27 -10.45 -0.62
C ASN A 309 -19.98 -9.60 0.45
N LEU A 310 -19.26 -8.97 1.37
CA LEU A 310 -19.84 -8.08 2.36
C LEU A 310 -19.95 -6.65 1.84
N SER A 311 -20.99 -5.93 2.29
CA SER A 311 -21.08 -4.48 2.15
C SER A 311 -20.25 -3.79 3.25
N ILE A 312 -19.91 -2.50 3.02
CA ILE A 312 -19.25 -1.68 4.05
C ILE A 312 -20.12 -1.61 5.31
N GLU A 313 -21.45 -1.53 5.16
CA GLU A 313 -22.40 -1.51 6.27
C GLU A 313 -22.37 -2.81 7.08
N GLU A 314 -22.34 -3.96 6.41
CA GLU A 314 -22.22 -5.27 7.08
C GLU A 314 -20.88 -5.40 7.81
N MET A 315 -19.77 -4.96 7.20
CA MET A 315 -18.47 -4.91 7.87
C MET A 315 -18.49 -3.99 9.09
N PHE A 316 -19.12 -2.83 8.97
CA PHE A 316 -19.30 -1.91 10.10
C PHE A 316 -20.11 -2.55 11.25
N ARG A 317 -21.21 -3.24 10.93
CA ARG A 317 -22.02 -3.96 11.94
C ARG A 317 -21.21 -5.05 12.64
N ILE A 318 -20.42 -5.82 11.91
CA ILE A 318 -19.52 -6.85 12.51
C ILE A 318 -18.50 -6.15 13.42
N ALA A 319 -17.82 -5.11 12.94
CA ALA A 319 -16.81 -4.40 13.71
C ALA A 319 -17.34 -3.92 15.06
N ARG A 320 -18.55 -3.39 15.09
CA ARG A 320 -19.23 -2.91 16.33
C ARG A 320 -19.53 -4.01 17.33
N THR A 321 -19.41 -5.29 16.98
CA THR A 321 -19.55 -6.40 17.95
C THR A 321 -18.26 -6.65 18.75
N TYR A 322 -17.15 -6.00 18.40
CA TYR A 322 -15.87 -6.09 19.07
C TYR A 322 -15.54 -4.79 19.82
N PRO A 323 -14.75 -4.83 20.89
CA PRO A 323 -14.27 -3.63 21.55
C PRO A 323 -13.52 -2.71 20.58
N ALA A 324 -13.79 -1.42 20.64
CA ALA A 324 -13.10 -0.44 19.80
C ALA A 324 -11.58 -0.52 20.01
N GLY A 325 -10.81 -0.58 18.92
CA GLY A 325 -9.35 -0.70 18.94
C GLY A 325 -8.82 -2.13 19.16
N SER A 326 -9.69 -3.14 19.33
CA SER A 326 -9.24 -4.54 19.38
C SER A 326 -8.63 -4.97 18.03
N PRO A 327 -7.78 -6.03 18.00
CA PRO A 327 -7.21 -6.55 16.76
C PRO A 327 -8.30 -6.92 15.73
N GLU A 328 -9.39 -7.53 16.16
CA GLU A 328 -10.52 -7.92 15.31
C GLU A 328 -11.24 -6.70 14.73
N TYR A 329 -11.51 -5.70 15.57
CA TYR A 329 -12.09 -4.43 15.15
C TYR A 329 -11.23 -3.76 14.07
N ASN A 330 -9.94 -3.61 14.32
CA ASN A 330 -9.01 -2.99 13.39
C ASN A 330 -8.87 -3.78 12.09
N LYS A 331 -8.82 -5.12 12.16
CA LYS A 331 -8.74 -6.00 10.99
C LYS A 331 -9.94 -5.78 10.06
N ILE A 332 -11.15 -5.66 10.60
CA ILE A 332 -12.37 -5.48 9.79
C ILE A 332 -12.32 -4.13 9.06
N PHE A 333 -11.98 -3.04 9.76
CA PHE A 333 -11.86 -1.73 9.12
C PHE A 333 -10.76 -1.67 8.06
N MET A 334 -9.59 -2.27 8.33
CA MET A 334 -8.51 -2.34 7.34
C MET A 334 -8.93 -3.13 6.10
N THR A 335 -9.67 -4.24 6.29
CA THR A 335 -10.19 -5.01 5.16
C THR A 335 -11.21 -4.21 4.36
N ALA A 336 -12.10 -3.47 5.03
CA ALA A 336 -13.07 -2.61 4.35
C ALA A 336 -12.40 -1.52 3.50
N VAL A 337 -11.32 -0.90 4.00
CA VAL A 337 -10.54 0.10 3.25
C VAL A 337 -9.83 -0.50 2.03
N LEU A 338 -9.34 -1.74 2.13
CA LEU A 338 -8.63 -2.40 1.03
C LEU A 338 -9.55 -2.91 -0.09
N LEU A 339 -10.82 -3.13 0.20
CA LEU A 339 -11.79 -3.66 -0.75
C LEU A 339 -12.63 -2.57 -1.46
N ASN A 340 -12.56 -1.33 -1.00
CA ASN A 340 -13.27 -0.17 -1.52
C ASN A 340 -12.32 1.00 -1.75
#